data_9e9077d78255b3f214f30d1b1af495f5
#
_entry.id   9e9077d78255b3f214f30d1b1af495f5
#
_cell.length_a   1.000
_cell.length_b   1.000
_cell.length_c   1.000
_cell.angle_alpha   90.00
_cell.angle_beta   90.00
_cell.angle_gamma   90.00
#
_symmetry.space_group_name_H-M   'P 1'
#
loop_
_entity.id
_entity.type
_entity.pdbx_description
1 polymer ?
#
loop_
_entity_poly.entity_id
_entity_poly.type
_entity_poly.pdbx_seq_one_letter_code
_entity_poly.pdbx_strand_id
1 'polypeptide(L)'
;MDCVSNVKDFSLPGKQAHLRTMPKERKKQLENLSKEHPNAKYAAVLIYCYPKNGIMHMSLIKRTTYKGPHSGQISLPGGKPEAVDKSLWHTALRECKEELGVSLLGSKPLLNLSPIYIPPSNFLVSPFVVVDPSSPVFAPDPREVAQHIEIPLSELIQLKVKQS
;
A
#
# COMPACT_ATOMS: atom_id res chain seq x y z
N MET A 1 -18.58 -6.83 18.57
CA MET A 1 -19.02 -7.22 17.21
C MET A 1 -17.77 -7.51 16.39
N ASP A 2 -17.45 -8.81 16.26
CA ASP A 2 -16.23 -9.24 15.55
C ASP A 2 -16.41 -9.13 14.04
N CYS A 3 -16.16 -7.96 13.49
CA CYS A 3 -16.14 -7.74 12.03
C CYS A 3 -14.94 -8.40 11.34
N VAL A 4 -13.99 -8.93 12.11
CA VAL A 4 -12.70 -9.43 11.60
C VAL A 4 -12.70 -10.96 11.37
N SER A 5 -13.68 -11.70 11.93
CA SER A 5 -13.71 -13.17 11.87
C SER A 5 -13.97 -13.74 10.46
N ASN A 6 -14.61 -13.00 9.57
CA ASN A 6 -15.01 -13.47 8.24
C ASN A 6 -14.01 -13.14 7.11
N VAL A 7 -12.88 -12.53 7.43
CA VAL A 7 -11.91 -12.08 6.39
C VAL A 7 -11.04 -13.23 5.86
N LYS A 8 -10.93 -14.33 6.61
CA LYS A 8 -10.05 -15.46 6.26
C LYS A 8 -10.53 -16.28 5.05
N ASP A 9 -11.82 -16.23 4.72
CA ASP A 9 -12.43 -17.02 3.63
C ASP A 9 -12.62 -16.21 2.34
N PHE A 10 -12.07 -14.98 2.28
CA PHE A 10 -12.24 -14.11 1.12
C PHE A 10 -11.22 -14.46 0.02
N SER A 11 -11.70 -15.00 -1.08
CA SER A 11 -10.88 -15.21 -2.28
C SER A 11 -10.58 -13.86 -2.94
N LEU A 12 -9.31 -13.47 -2.94
CA LEU A 12 -8.87 -12.23 -3.60
C LEU A 12 -9.02 -12.35 -5.12
N PRO A 13 -9.64 -11.37 -5.81
CA PRO A 13 -9.83 -11.40 -7.25
C PRO A 13 -8.52 -11.24 -8.06
N GLY A 14 -7.41 -10.97 -7.38
CA GLY A 14 -6.04 -10.99 -7.91
C GLY A 14 -5.87 -10.27 -9.26
N LYS A 15 -5.26 -10.96 -10.22
CA LYS A 15 -4.93 -10.42 -11.55
C LYS A 15 -6.13 -9.84 -12.29
N GLN A 16 -7.33 -10.41 -12.12
CA GLN A 16 -8.54 -9.92 -12.79
C GLN A 16 -8.96 -8.53 -12.31
N ALA A 17 -8.86 -8.26 -11.00
CA ALA A 17 -9.14 -6.93 -10.45
C ALA A 17 -8.12 -5.90 -10.96
N HIS A 18 -6.83 -6.26 -10.98
CA HIS A 18 -5.79 -5.39 -11.51
C HIS A 18 -6.04 -5.00 -12.96
N LEU A 19 -6.45 -5.94 -13.80
CA LEU A 19 -6.77 -5.68 -15.21
C LEU A 19 -7.98 -4.74 -15.40
N ARG A 20 -8.94 -4.71 -14.46
CA ARG A 20 -10.11 -3.83 -14.54
C ARG A 20 -9.77 -2.36 -14.26
N THR A 21 -8.83 -2.11 -13.35
CA THR A 21 -8.46 -0.76 -12.89
C THR A 21 -7.28 -0.15 -13.67
N MET A 22 -6.68 -0.93 -14.55
CA MET A 22 -5.48 -0.54 -15.26
C MET A 22 -5.79 0.25 -16.54
N PRO A 23 -5.02 1.32 -16.88
CA PRO A 23 -5.11 2.02 -18.16
C PRO A 23 -4.95 1.06 -19.34
N LYS A 24 -5.68 1.31 -20.44
CA LYS A 24 -5.71 0.43 -21.62
C LYS A 24 -4.32 0.15 -22.21
N GLU A 25 -3.45 1.16 -22.21
CA GLU A 25 -2.06 1.07 -22.70
C GLU A 25 -1.23 0.07 -21.88
N ARG A 26 -1.45 0.02 -20.57
CA ARG A 26 -0.76 -0.90 -19.65
C ARG A 26 -1.31 -2.32 -19.73
N LYS A 27 -2.59 -2.51 -20.09
CA LYS A 27 -3.17 -3.86 -20.27
C LYS A 27 -2.40 -4.65 -21.33
N LYS A 28 -2.14 -4.04 -22.49
CA LYS A 28 -1.37 -4.68 -23.57
C LYS A 28 0.04 -5.06 -23.15
N GLN A 29 0.69 -4.24 -22.34
CA GLN A 29 2.04 -4.57 -21.81
C GLN A 29 2.00 -5.77 -20.86
N LEU A 30 0.95 -5.91 -20.03
CA LEU A 30 0.80 -7.01 -19.08
C LEU A 30 0.30 -8.32 -19.71
N GLU A 31 -0.52 -8.24 -20.76
CA GLU A 31 -0.93 -9.42 -21.53
C GLU A 31 0.29 -10.10 -22.20
N ASN A 32 1.26 -9.30 -22.61
CA ASN A 32 2.54 -9.79 -23.16
C ASN A 32 3.53 -10.27 -22.08
N LEU A 33 3.30 -9.92 -20.82
CA LEU A 33 4.13 -10.31 -19.66
C LEU A 33 3.56 -11.58 -18.98
N SER A 34 3.18 -12.60 -19.77
CA SER A 34 2.61 -13.86 -19.27
C SER A 34 3.58 -14.74 -18.50
N LYS A 35 4.81 -14.31 -18.28
CA LYS A 35 5.85 -15.04 -17.56
C LYS A 35 6.38 -14.21 -16.40
N GLU A 36 6.79 -14.90 -15.34
CA GLU A 36 7.44 -14.38 -14.15
C GLU A 36 8.39 -13.23 -14.49
N HIS A 37 8.42 -12.20 -13.62
CA HIS A 37 9.31 -11.06 -13.78
C HIS A 37 10.65 -11.34 -13.07
N PRO A 38 11.56 -12.13 -13.63
CA PRO A 38 12.73 -12.64 -12.92
C PRO A 38 13.69 -11.54 -12.46
N ASN A 39 13.61 -10.38 -13.08
CA ASN A 39 14.45 -9.22 -12.76
C ASN A 39 13.68 -8.09 -12.06
N ALA A 40 12.45 -8.34 -11.60
CA ALA A 40 11.70 -7.32 -10.88
C ALA A 40 12.34 -7.04 -9.51
N LYS A 41 12.38 -5.76 -9.15
CA LYS A 41 12.75 -5.33 -7.81
C LYS A 41 11.54 -5.50 -6.90
N TYR A 42 11.77 -5.90 -5.67
CA TYR A 42 10.68 -6.03 -4.70
C TYR A 42 10.44 -4.72 -3.97
N ALA A 43 9.18 -4.49 -3.61
CA ALA A 43 8.77 -3.45 -2.69
C ALA A 43 7.58 -3.93 -1.85
N ALA A 44 7.35 -3.30 -0.72
CA ALA A 44 6.22 -3.56 0.14
C ALA A 44 5.53 -2.25 0.49
N VAL A 45 4.20 -2.27 0.53
CA VAL A 45 3.38 -1.12 0.93
C VAL A 45 2.36 -1.54 1.97
N LEU A 46 1.95 -0.59 2.81
CA LEU A 46 1.03 -0.82 3.90
C LEU A 46 -0.28 -0.07 3.70
N ILE A 47 -1.39 -0.80 3.67
CA ILE A 47 -2.73 -0.26 3.83
C ILE A 47 -2.99 -0.22 5.34
N TYR A 48 -2.64 0.92 5.94
CA TYR A 48 -2.73 1.13 7.38
C TYR A 48 -4.07 1.74 7.74
N CYS A 49 -4.89 0.96 8.44
CA CYS A 49 -6.23 1.34 8.86
C CYS A 49 -6.30 1.50 10.39
N TYR A 50 -7.01 2.53 10.85
CA TYR A 50 -7.14 2.85 12.28
C TYR A 50 -8.42 3.66 12.54
N PRO A 51 -8.98 3.64 13.77
CA PRO A 51 -10.11 4.47 14.13
C PRO A 51 -9.66 5.91 14.43
N LYS A 52 -10.40 6.87 13.93
CA LYS A 52 -10.30 8.29 14.27
C LYS A 52 -11.70 8.85 14.42
N ASN A 53 -12.03 9.39 15.61
CA ASN A 53 -13.37 9.91 15.93
C ASN A 53 -14.50 8.90 15.64
N GLY A 54 -14.28 7.62 15.95
CA GLY A 54 -15.26 6.55 15.71
C GLY A 54 -15.40 6.08 14.25
N ILE A 55 -14.62 6.63 13.32
CA ILE A 55 -14.64 6.29 11.90
C ILE A 55 -13.31 5.67 11.50
N MET A 56 -13.37 4.58 10.73
CA MET A 56 -12.15 3.95 10.19
C MET A 56 -11.54 4.81 9.09
N HIS A 57 -10.27 5.12 9.23
CA HIS A 57 -9.46 5.86 8.29
C HIS A 57 -8.34 4.99 7.73
N MET A 58 -7.80 5.42 6.60
CA MET A 58 -6.60 4.88 5.99
C MET A 58 -5.57 5.98 5.79
N SER A 59 -4.30 5.65 6.04
CA SER A 59 -3.18 6.56 5.78
C SER A 59 -2.69 6.49 4.35
N LEU A 60 -2.48 7.67 3.76
CA LEU A 60 -1.69 7.88 2.56
C LEU A 60 -0.62 8.94 2.83
N ILE A 61 0.42 8.95 2.03
CA ILE A 61 1.46 9.96 2.06
C ILE A 61 1.53 10.68 0.70
N LYS A 62 1.79 11.97 0.72
CA LYS A 62 2.31 12.70 -0.43
C LYS A 62 3.81 12.77 -0.30
N ARG A 63 4.54 12.15 -1.23
CA ARG A 63 6.00 12.15 -1.21
C ARG A 63 6.55 13.55 -1.45
N THR A 64 7.72 13.83 -0.89
CA THR A 64 8.44 15.07 -1.17
C THR A 64 8.83 15.17 -2.63
N THR A 65 9.11 16.39 -3.09
CA THR A 65 9.51 16.65 -4.47
C THR A 65 11.01 16.49 -4.60
N TYR A 66 11.46 15.58 -5.46
CA TYR A 66 12.87 15.33 -5.76
C TYR A 66 13.07 14.96 -7.24
N LYS A 67 14.30 14.94 -7.74
CA LYS A 67 14.59 14.46 -9.10
C LYS A 67 14.53 12.95 -9.14
N GLY A 68 13.40 12.37 -9.56
CA GLY A 68 13.25 10.93 -9.65
C GLY A 68 11.80 10.48 -9.87
N PRO A 69 11.60 9.18 -10.12
CA PRO A 69 10.27 8.60 -10.28
C PRO A 69 9.48 8.71 -8.96
N HIS A 70 8.16 8.90 -9.08
CA HIS A 70 7.22 9.02 -7.95
C HIS A 70 7.35 10.29 -7.10
N SER A 71 8.14 11.29 -7.56
CA SER A 71 8.26 12.60 -6.92
C SER A 71 6.90 13.29 -6.81
N GLY A 72 6.53 13.75 -5.61
CA GLY A 72 5.29 14.47 -5.34
C GLY A 72 4.00 13.64 -5.47
N GLN A 73 4.09 12.33 -5.71
CA GLN A 73 2.92 11.46 -5.87
C GLN A 73 2.31 11.11 -4.51
N ILE A 74 1.00 10.85 -4.53
CA ILE A 74 0.29 10.23 -3.40
C ILE A 74 0.47 8.72 -3.51
N SER A 75 0.85 8.10 -2.40
CA SER A 75 1.07 6.66 -2.30
C SER A 75 0.65 6.11 -0.94
N LEU A 76 0.56 4.80 -0.86
CA LEU A 76 0.62 4.10 0.42
C LEU A 76 2.02 4.26 1.02
N PRO A 77 2.17 4.28 2.35
CA PRO A 77 3.49 4.18 2.98
C PRO A 77 4.15 2.86 2.59
N GLY A 78 5.44 2.91 2.31
CA GLY A 78 6.19 1.72 1.90
C GLY A 78 7.38 2.00 1.00
N GLY A 79 8.19 0.97 0.81
CA GLY A 79 9.42 1.07 0.04
C GLY A 79 10.08 -0.26 -0.28
N LYS A 80 11.40 -0.21 -0.44
CA LYS A 80 12.23 -1.36 -0.82
C LYS A 80 12.68 -2.13 0.41
N PRO A 81 12.86 -3.46 0.29
CA PRO A 81 13.48 -4.23 1.37
C PRO A 81 14.94 -3.81 1.58
N GLU A 82 15.34 -3.79 2.83
CA GLU A 82 16.71 -3.63 3.28
C GLU A 82 17.23 -4.92 3.91
N ALA A 83 18.56 -4.99 4.11
CA ALA A 83 19.20 -6.19 4.66
C ALA A 83 18.73 -6.57 6.08
N VAL A 84 18.21 -5.60 6.82
CA VAL A 84 17.65 -5.79 8.17
C VAL A 84 16.23 -6.37 8.16
N ASP A 85 15.53 -6.31 7.02
CA ASP A 85 14.16 -6.76 6.91
C ASP A 85 14.09 -8.28 6.78
N LYS A 86 13.44 -8.95 7.73
CA LYS A 86 13.26 -10.40 7.71
C LYS A 86 12.28 -10.88 6.63
N SER A 87 11.43 -9.98 6.12
CA SER A 87 10.42 -10.24 5.08
C SER A 87 9.87 -8.94 4.52
N LEU A 88 9.11 -9.00 3.42
CA LEU A 88 8.38 -7.84 2.87
C LEU A 88 7.37 -7.24 3.85
N TRP A 89 6.81 -8.03 4.76
CA TRP A 89 5.99 -7.51 5.87
C TRP A 89 6.82 -6.60 6.79
N HIS A 90 8.04 -7.01 7.16
CA HIS A 90 8.92 -6.19 7.99
C HIS A 90 9.36 -4.92 7.25
N THR A 91 9.57 -4.99 5.93
CA THR A 91 9.78 -3.79 5.10
C THR A 91 8.61 -2.81 5.24
N ALA A 92 7.37 -3.28 5.06
CA ALA A 92 6.19 -2.42 5.16
C ALA A 92 6.05 -1.78 6.55
N LEU A 93 6.37 -2.51 7.63
CA LEU A 93 6.36 -1.97 8.99
C LEU A 93 7.47 -0.94 9.23
N ARG A 94 8.69 -1.20 8.76
CA ARG A 94 9.83 -0.28 8.89
C ARG A 94 9.53 1.03 8.16
N GLU A 95 9.12 0.96 6.92
CA GLU A 95 8.78 2.12 6.09
C GLU A 95 7.63 2.95 6.70
N CYS A 96 6.58 2.28 7.23
CA CYS A 96 5.51 2.98 7.94
C CYS A 96 6.04 3.75 9.16
N LYS A 97 6.98 3.16 9.90
CA LYS A 97 7.62 3.83 11.05
C LYS A 97 8.49 5.01 10.59
N GLU A 98 9.26 4.86 9.53
CA GLU A 98 10.14 5.90 8.99
C GLU A 98 9.34 7.06 8.40
N GLU A 99 8.33 6.76 7.57
CA GLU A 99 7.54 7.77 6.88
C GLU A 99 6.48 8.43 7.78
N LEU A 100 5.82 7.69 8.68
CA LEU A 100 4.70 8.18 9.48
C LEU A 100 4.97 8.29 11.00
N GLY A 101 6.11 7.78 11.46
CA GLY A 101 6.46 7.76 12.88
C GLY A 101 5.71 6.71 13.70
N VAL A 102 4.88 5.88 13.07
CA VAL A 102 4.04 4.90 13.78
C VAL A 102 4.72 3.54 13.86
N SER A 103 4.92 3.03 15.08
CA SER A 103 5.50 1.71 15.31
C SER A 103 4.40 0.66 15.45
N LEU A 104 4.36 -0.27 14.50
CA LEU A 104 3.44 -1.41 14.48
C LEU A 104 4.18 -2.72 14.85
N LEU A 105 5.21 -2.61 15.69
CA LEU A 105 6.03 -3.75 16.09
C LEU A 105 5.17 -4.83 16.77
N GLY A 106 5.32 -6.08 16.33
CA GLY A 106 4.52 -7.20 16.83
C GLY A 106 3.16 -7.37 16.15
N SER A 107 2.74 -6.45 15.32
CA SER A 107 1.51 -6.60 14.53
C SER A 107 1.64 -7.72 13.50
N LYS A 108 0.48 -8.30 13.14
CA LYS A 108 0.37 -9.27 12.05
C LYS A 108 -0.48 -8.67 10.94
N PRO A 109 -0.20 -8.98 9.68
CA PRO A 109 -1.06 -8.53 8.60
C PRO A 109 -2.45 -9.17 8.75
N LEU A 110 -3.49 -8.36 8.58
CA LEU A 110 -4.86 -8.86 8.47
C LEU A 110 -5.03 -9.59 7.14
N LEU A 111 -4.48 -9.02 6.07
CA LEU A 111 -4.50 -9.57 4.72
C LEU A 111 -3.17 -9.31 4.00
N ASN A 112 -2.77 -10.27 3.21
CA ASN A 112 -1.75 -10.12 2.18
C ASN A 112 -2.47 -10.03 0.84
N LEU A 113 -2.46 -8.86 0.20
CA LEU A 113 -3.08 -8.72 -1.11
C LEU A 113 -2.17 -9.27 -2.22
N SER A 114 -2.77 -9.52 -3.39
CA SER A 114 -2.02 -9.99 -4.55
C SER A 114 -0.94 -8.98 -4.97
N PRO A 115 0.30 -9.40 -5.19
CA PRO A 115 1.35 -8.51 -5.65
C PRO A 115 1.00 -7.83 -6.97
N ILE A 116 1.45 -6.59 -7.14
CA ILE A 116 1.20 -5.77 -8.32
C ILE A 116 2.54 -5.47 -8.99
N TYR A 117 2.68 -5.84 -10.26
CA TYR A 117 3.84 -5.43 -11.05
C TYR A 117 3.64 -4.04 -11.65
N ILE A 118 4.64 -3.17 -11.48
CA ILE A 118 4.66 -1.80 -11.98
C ILE A 118 5.74 -1.67 -13.07
N PRO A 119 5.40 -1.81 -14.35
CA PRO A 119 6.37 -1.86 -15.44
C PRO A 119 7.33 -0.65 -15.50
N PRO A 120 6.88 0.61 -15.36
CA PRO A 120 7.78 1.76 -15.50
C PRO A 120 8.94 1.80 -14.52
N SER A 121 8.73 1.25 -13.32
CA SER A 121 9.75 1.20 -12.26
C SER A 121 10.37 -0.18 -12.08
N ASN A 122 9.86 -1.20 -12.79
CA ASN A 122 10.24 -2.61 -12.68
C ASN A 122 10.12 -3.14 -11.24
N PHE A 123 9.06 -2.74 -10.52
CA PHE A 123 8.78 -3.21 -9.18
C PHE A 123 7.65 -4.24 -9.14
N LEU A 124 7.85 -5.29 -8.35
CA LEU A 124 6.80 -6.17 -7.86
C LEU A 124 6.47 -5.75 -6.43
N VAL A 125 5.32 -5.09 -6.28
CA VAL A 125 4.88 -4.50 -5.01
C VAL A 125 3.95 -5.44 -4.29
N SER A 126 4.25 -5.78 -3.03
CA SER A 126 3.41 -6.60 -2.15
C SER A 126 2.65 -5.70 -1.17
N PRO A 127 1.31 -5.56 -1.32
CA PRO A 127 0.50 -4.78 -0.40
C PRO A 127 0.06 -5.64 0.79
N PHE A 128 0.19 -5.07 1.99
CA PHE A 128 -0.29 -5.66 3.24
C PHE A 128 -1.37 -4.77 3.85
N VAL A 129 -2.37 -5.38 4.46
CA VAL A 129 -3.40 -4.67 5.22
C VAL A 129 -3.16 -4.89 6.70
N VAL A 130 -3.17 -3.82 7.47
CA VAL A 130 -3.16 -3.86 8.93
C VAL A 130 -4.27 -2.97 9.47
N VAL A 131 -4.92 -3.45 10.53
CA VAL A 131 -5.87 -2.67 11.31
C VAL A 131 -5.28 -2.48 12.70
N ASP A 132 -5.01 -1.24 13.05
CA ASP A 132 -4.60 -0.84 14.38
C ASP A 132 -5.86 -0.44 15.16
N PRO A 133 -6.20 -1.07 16.28
CA PRO A 133 -7.36 -0.69 17.06
C PRO A 133 -7.18 0.63 17.82
N SER A 134 -5.95 1.13 17.90
CA SER A 134 -5.64 2.39 18.56
C SER A 134 -5.86 3.60 17.64
N SER A 135 -5.92 4.79 18.23
CA SER A 135 -5.83 6.05 17.49
C SER A 135 -4.37 6.51 17.50
N PRO A 136 -3.62 6.30 16.40
CA PRO A 136 -2.20 6.56 16.38
C PRO A 136 -1.88 8.05 16.46
N VAL A 137 -0.72 8.37 17.03
CA VAL A 137 -0.12 9.70 16.94
C VAL A 137 0.90 9.65 15.81
N PHE A 138 0.66 10.45 14.77
CA PHE A 138 1.54 10.51 13.61
C PHE A 138 2.66 11.53 13.82
N ALA A 139 3.87 11.17 13.38
CA ALA A 139 5.04 12.04 13.32
C ALA A 139 5.73 11.86 11.96
N PRO A 140 5.14 12.37 10.87
CA PRO A 140 5.68 12.19 9.52
C PRO A 140 7.08 12.79 9.38
N ASP A 141 7.99 12.05 8.73
CA ASP A 141 9.32 12.58 8.43
C ASP A 141 9.25 13.61 7.29
N PRO A 142 9.52 14.89 7.52
CA PRO A 142 9.40 15.94 6.52
C PRO A 142 10.40 15.79 5.35
N ARG A 143 11.43 14.94 5.48
CA ARG A 143 12.39 14.65 4.41
C ARG A 143 11.76 13.75 3.33
N GLU A 144 10.81 12.87 3.71
CA GLU A 144 10.19 11.90 2.81
C GLU A 144 8.72 12.19 2.55
N VAL A 145 8.01 12.74 3.53
CA VAL A 145 6.58 12.98 3.51
C VAL A 145 6.29 14.48 3.51
N ALA A 146 5.88 15.00 2.36
CA ALA A 146 5.46 16.40 2.23
C ALA A 146 4.09 16.62 2.90
N GLN A 147 3.23 15.60 2.94
CA GLN A 147 1.92 15.67 3.58
C GLN A 147 1.45 14.27 3.96
N HIS A 148 0.97 14.09 5.17
CA HIS A 148 0.19 12.94 5.59
C HIS A 148 -1.28 13.19 5.25
N ILE A 149 -1.93 12.20 4.65
CA ILE A 149 -3.32 12.26 4.19
C ILE A 149 -4.09 11.13 4.87
N GLU A 150 -5.15 11.49 5.57
CA GLU A 150 -6.05 10.55 6.24
C GLU A 150 -7.39 10.52 5.50
N ILE A 151 -7.79 9.36 5.01
CA ILE A 151 -9.03 9.19 4.24
C ILE A 151 -9.98 8.27 5.00
N PRO A 152 -11.23 8.69 5.27
CA PRO A 152 -12.25 7.78 5.75
C PRO A 152 -12.46 6.63 4.77
N LEU A 153 -12.47 5.38 5.26
CA LEU A 153 -12.68 4.22 4.38
C LEU A 153 -14.02 4.27 3.65
N SER A 154 -15.04 4.86 4.26
CA SER A 154 -16.36 5.06 3.64
C SER A 154 -16.28 5.92 2.38
N GLU A 155 -15.43 6.96 2.36
CA GLU A 155 -15.22 7.79 1.17
C GLU A 155 -14.48 7.02 0.08
N LEU A 156 -13.45 6.26 0.45
CA LEU A 156 -12.68 5.47 -0.50
C LEU A 156 -13.55 4.45 -1.26
N ILE A 157 -14.46 3.79 -0.54
CA ILE A 157 -15.38 2.78 -1.13
C ILE A 157 -16.39 3.43 -2.09
N GLN A 158 -16.76 4.69 -1.84
CA GLN A 158 -17.74 5.43 -2.65
C GLN A 158 -17.11 6.14 -3.86
N LEU A 159 -15.78 6.19 -3.97
CA LEU A 159 -15.09 6.82 -5.08
C LEU A 159 -15.46 6.14 -6.40
N LYS A 160 -16.23 6.84 -7.25
CA LYS A 160 -16.43 6.45 -8.63
C LYS A 160 -15.17 6.78 -9.43
N VAL A 161 -14.41 5.77 -9.81
CA VAL A 161 -13.25 5.95 -10.70
C VAL A 161 -13.74 6.45 -12.05
N LYS A 162 -13.47 7.72 -12.38
CA LYS A 162 -13.65 8.22 -13.76
C LYS A 162 -12.47 7.69 -14.57
N GLN A 163 -12.75 6.82 -15.52
CA GLN A 163 -11.77 6.48 -16.56
C GLN A 163 -11.72 7.63 -17.55
N SER A 164 -10.60 8.33 -17.58
CA SER A 164 -10.26 9.29 -18.65
C SER A 164 -9.65 8.56 -19.84
#